data_fa240269cb5de54310e02d7dbd176408
#
_entry.id   fa240269cb5de54310e02d7dbd176408
#
_cell.length_a   1.000
_cell.length_b   1.000
_cell.length_c   1.000
_cell.angle_alpha   90.00
_cell.angle_beta   90.00
_cell.angle_gamma   90.00
#
_symmetry.space_group_name_H-M   'P 1'
#
loop_
_entity.id
_entity.type
_entity.pdbx_description
1 polymer ?
#
loop_
_entity_poly.entity_id
_entity_poly.type
_entity_poly.pdbx_seq_one_letter_code
_entity_poly.pdbx_strand_id
1 'polypeptide(L)'
;MSDGWFIIANPCSNSGKTAGLIDLVKDKLKSNSISYQIRTTKCSGDEINIVEEATLSGYYKILAIGGDGTVQKVVAGITIQKNIPTEKIIFGLIPSGTGNDWAKSKKIPSDVSKAVDLLINGSINEQDVGVAKIVGKSGIKIRYFVTYSGVGFDSFMLKKIEAYKWLGKFSYLVCAIMNFAKYKNIPLRLITSKTEIEAEVFLLGIGICKYTGGGMRLIKNPKGNDGLLNITIAQEFNKFDIIRNFFNLFNGSIFKQRKVL
;
A
#
# COMPACT_ATOMS: atom_id res chain seq x y z
N MET A 1 15.51 12.87 21.46
CA MET A 1 14.85 11.85 20.64
C MET A 1 15.15 10.47 21.23
N SER A 2 14.17 9.58 21.28
CA SER A 2 14.34 8.20 21.77
C SER A 2 15.01 7.37 20.65
N ASP A 3 16.08 6.65 20.96
CA ASP A 3 16.77 5.80 19.97
C ASP A 3 16.10 4.42 19.79
N GLY A 4 15.07 4.12 20.57
CA GLY A 4 14.27 2.90 20.46
C GLY A 4 13.25 2.94 19.32
N TRP A 5 12.67 1.75 19.03
CA TRP A 5 11.57 1.64 18.08
C TRP A 5 10.21 1.83 18.77
N PHE A 6 9.31 2.58 18.13
CA PHE A 6 7.90 2.58 18.52
C PHE A 6 7.13 1.65 17.60
N ILE A 7 6.60 0.57 18.15
CA ILE A 7 5.94 -0.50 17.40
C ILE A 7 4.44 -0.28 17.38
N ILE A 8 3.86 -0.25 16.18
CA ILE A 8 2.43 -0.16 15.95
C ILE A 8 1.97 -1.51 15.38
N ALA A 9 1.27 -2.29 16.18
CA ALA A 9 0.84 -3.63 15.82
C ALA A 9 -0.67 -3.68 15.57
N ASN A 10 -1.06 -4.24 14.42
CA ASN A 10 -2.47 -4.51 14.10
C ASN A 10 -2.79 -5.99 14.35
N PRO A 11 -3.36 -6.37 15.52
CA PRO A 11 -3.62 -7.75 15.87
C PRO A 11 -4.67 -8.42 14.95
N CYS A 12 -5.56 -7.65 14.34
CA CYS A 12 -6.60 -8.13 13.43
C CYS A 12 -6.08 -8.40 12.00
N SER A 13 -4.82 -8.06 11.70
CA SER A 13 -4.23 -8.34 10.40
C SER A 13 -4.15 -9.85 10.17
N ASN A 14 -4.32 -10.28 8.90
CA ASN A 14 -4.26 -11.68 8.50
C ASN A 14 -5.16 -12.62 9.33
N SER A 15 -6.42 -12.19 9.55
CA SER A 15 -7.40 -12.98 10.31
C SER A 15 -6.96 -13.34 11.73
N GLY A 16 -6.23 -12.43 12.41
CA GLY A 16 -5.80 -12.60 13.80
C GLY A 16 -4.46 -13.36 14.00
N LYS A 17 -3.85 -13.86 12.94
CA LYS A 17 -2.53 -14.55 13.03
C LYS A 17 -1.38 -13.65 13.44
N THR A 18 -1.58 -12.34 13.40
CA THR A 18 -0.55 -11.33 13.78
C THR A 18 -0.23 -11.35 15.26
N ALA A 19 -1.15 -11.80 16.13
CA ALA A 19 -0.91 -11.84 17.58
C ALA A 19 0.35 -12.66 17.96
N GLY A 20 0.51 -13.86 17.42
CA GLY A 20 1.70 -14.68 17.67
C GLY A 20 3.00 -14.11 17.08
N LEU A 21 2.90 -13.30 16.00
CA LEU A 21 4.06 -12.63 15.43
C LEU A 21 4.59 -11.52 16.32
N ILE A 22 3.71 -10.87 17.08
CA ILE A 22 4.09 -9.77 17.98
C ILE A 22 5.09 -10.26 19.03
N ASP A 23 4.84 -11.42 19.62
CA ASP A 23 5.73 -11.96 20.66
C ASP A 23 7.07 -12.40 20.08
N LEU A 24 7.06 -13.03 18.91
CA LEU A 24 8.31 -13.36 18.20
C LEU A 24 9.15 -12.13 17.88
N VAL A 25 8.51 -11.01 17.45
CA VAL A 25 9.21 -9.73 17.19
C VAL A 25 9.80 -9.17 18.47
N LYS A 26 9.04 -9.17 19.59
CA LYS A 26 9.53 -8.71 20.89
C LYS A 26 10.76 -9.49 21.36
N ASP A 27 10.72 -10.82 21.25
CA ASP A 27 11.83 -11.69 21.67
C ASP A 27 13.08 -11.43 20.82
N LYS A 28 12.90 -11.28 19.52
CA LYS A 28 14.00 -10.94 18.60
C LYS A 28 14.61 -9.57 18.88
N LEU A 29 13.81 -8.54 19.16
CA LEU A 29 14.32 -7.22 19.50
C LEU A 29 15.07 -7.26 20.84
N LYS A 30 14.53 -7.95 21.85
CA LYS A 30 15.19 -8.13 23.15
C LYS A 30 16.53 -8.83 23.03
N SER A 31 16.58 -9.96 22.28
CA SER A 31 17.82 -10.72 22.09
C SER A 31 18.92 -9.94 21.39
N ASN A 32 18.55 -8.88 20.62
CA ASN A 32 19.48 -7.96 19.98
C ASN A 32 19.67 -6.65 20.77
N SER A 33 19.23 -6.59 22.03
CA SER A 33 19.36 -5.41 22.90
C SER A 33 18.74 -4.13 22.33
N ILE A 34 17.68 -4.26 21.51
CA ILE A 34 16.96 -3.14 20.90
C ILE A 34 15.83 -2.71 21.81
N SER A 35 15.87 -1.46 22.24
CA SER A 35 14.77 -0.88 23.04
C SER A 35 13.55 -0.60 22.16
N TYR A 36 12.36 -0.84 22.72
CA TYR A 36 11.11 -0.56 22.04
C TYR A 36 9.97 -0.24 22.99
N GLN A 37 8.99 0.51 22.47
CA GLN A 37 7.66 0.63 23.03
C GLN A 37 6.65 0.07 22.05
N ILE A 38 5.56 -0.52 22.50
CA ILE A 38 4.53 -1.11 21.62
C ILE A 38 3.14 -0.60 21.95
N ARG A 39 2.37 -0.33 20.91
CA ARG A 39 0.93 -0.09 20.95
C ARG A 39 0.22 -0.98 19.95
N THR A 40 -0.92 -1.53 20.34
CA THR A 40 -1.80 -2.30 19.46
C THR A 40 -2.99 -1.45 19.05
N THR A 41 -3.37 -1.53 17.77
CA THR A 41 -4.57 -0.86 17.27
C THR A 41 -5.83 -1.55 17.82
N LYS A 42 -6.83 -0.77 18.18
CA LYS A 42 -8.14 -1.24 18.65
C LYS A 42 -9.18 -1.23 17.52
N CYS A 43 -9.06 -0.28 16.63
CA CYS A 43 -9.96 -0.13 15.47
C CYS A 43 -9.21 0.42 14.25
N SER A 44 -9.91 0.46 13.14
CA SER A 44 -9.38 0.99 11.87
C SER A 44 -9.15 2.50 11.95
N GLY A 45 -7.93 2.95 11.82
CA GLY A 45 -7.53 4.36 11.86
C GLY A 45 -6.76 4.76 13.13
N ASP A 46 -6.74 3.90 14.14
CA ASP A 46 -5.95 4.12 15.37
C ASP A 46 -4.47 4.37 15.07
N GLU A 47 -3.97 3.77 13.97
CA GLU A 47 -2.58 3.90 13.55
C GLU A 47 -2.14 5.37 13.48
N ILE A 48 -3.02 6.27 13.02
CA ILE A 48 -2.72 7.71 12.88
C ILE A 48 -2.49 8.34 14.26
N ASN A 49 -3.39 8.07 15.20
CA ASN A 49 -3.29 8.61 16.56
C ASN A 49 -2.08 8.04 17.33
N ILE A 50 -1.77 6.75 17.08
CA ILE A 50 -0.61 6.10 17.70
C ILE A 50 0.71 6.68 17.14
N VAL A 51 0.77 7.05 15.86
CA VAL A 51 1.91 7.77 15.29
C VAL A 51 2.07 9.15 15.94
N GLU A 52 0.98 9.87 16.14
CA GLU A 52 1.01 11.15 16.86
C GLU A 52 1.56 10.98 18.28
N GLU A 53 1.08 9.98 19.04
CA GLU A 53 1.61 9.64 20.38
C GLU A 53 3.11 9.34 20.33
N ALA A 54 3.55 8.53 19.36
CA ALA A 54 4.95 8.15 19.20
C ALA A 54 5.85 9.37 18.97
N THR A 55 5.44 10.24 18.05
CA THR A 55 6.24 11.42 17.67
C THR A 55 6.23 12.49 18.75
N LEU A 56 5.13 12.68 19.48
CA LEU A 56 5.07 13.52 20.69
C LEU A 56 6.02 13.02 21.79
N SER A 57 6.16 11.69 21.91
CA SER A 57 7.08 11.07 22.86
C SER A 57 8.54 11.05 22.37
N GLY A 58 8.82 11.68 21.22
CA GLY A 58 10.17 11.84 20.68
C GLY A 58 10.70 10.62 19.93
N TYR A 59 9.86 9.62 19.61
CA TYR A 59 10.25 8.49 18.79
C TYR A 59 10.25 8.89 17.31
N TYR A 60 11.38 8.66 16.64
CA TYR A 60 11.56 8.85 15.19
C TYR A 60 11.73 7.54 14.42
N LYS A 61 11.86 6.40 15.12
CA LYS A 61 11.88 5.05 14.53
C LYS A 61 10.53 4.38 14.78
N ILE A 62 9.73 4.20 13.72
CA ILE A 62 8.38 3.64 13.78
C ILE A 62 8.36 2.31 13.03
N LEU A 63 7.95 1.23 13.72
CA LEU A 63 7.83 -0.11 13.17
C LEU A 63 6.36 -0.52 13.11
N ALA A 64 5.87 -0.84 11.94
CA ALA A 64 4.54 -1.43 11.79
C ALA A 64 4.63 -2.98 11.79
N ILE A 65 3.68 -3.63 12.47
CA ILE A 65 3.40 -5.07 12.32
C ILE A 65 2.01 -5.19 11.72
N GLY A 66 1.92 -5.47 10.40
CA GLY A 66 0.65 -5.44 9.69
C GLY A 66 0.78 -5.70 8.20
N GLY A 67 -0.31 -5.48 7.47
CA GLY A 67 -0.36 -5.54 6.01
C GLY A 67 -0.38 -4.15 5.36
N ASP A 68 -0.67 -4.11 4.05
CA ASP A 68 -0.69 -2.87 3.25
C ASP A 68 -1.60 -1.79 3.83
N GLY A 69 -2.74 -2.17 4.41
CA GLY A 69 -3.66 -1.23 5.07
C GLY A 69 -3.05 -0.57 6.31
N THR A 70 -2.27 -1.31 7.11
CA THR A 70 -1.54 -0.79 8.27
C THR A 70 -0.43 0.15 7.81
N VAL A 71 0.36 -0.26 6.80
CA VAL A 71 1.40 0.58 6.18
C VAL A 71 0.82 1.92 5.74
N GLN A 72 -0.27 1.90 4.99
CA GLN A 72 -0.91 3.11 4.48
C GLN A 72 -1.32 4.09 5.58
N LYS A 73 -1.89 3.59 6.67
CA LYS A 73 -2.36 4.43 7.78
C LYS A 73 -1.21 4.94 8.65
N VAL A 74 -0.20 4.11 8.93
CA VAL A 74 1.00 4.55 9.64
C VAL A 74 1.71 5.64 8.85
N VAL A 75 1.90 5.47 7.54
CA VAL A 75 2.53 6.49 6.70
C VAL A 75 1.67 7.75 6.59
N ALA A 76 0.34 7.61 6.53
CA ALA A 76 -0.55 8.78 6.61
C ALA A 76 -0.34 9.54 7.93
N GLY A 77 -0.26 8.85 9.06
CA GLY A 77 0.05 9.47 10.36
C GLY A 77 1.41 10.17 10.36
N ILE A 78 2.46 9.52 9.84
CA ILE A 78 3.80 10.10 9.69
C ILE A 78 3.75 11.38 8.85
N THR A 79 2.95 11.41 7.80
CA THR A 79 2.86 12.56 6.89
C THR A 79 2.05 13.72 7.48
N ILE A 80 1.04 13.41 8.31
CA ILE A 80 0.12 14.41 8.90
C ILE A 80 0.72 15.07 10.14
N GLN A 81 1.44 14.31 10.98
CA GLN A 81 2.03 14.82 12.21
C GLN A 81 3.03 15.97 11.93
N LYS A 82 3.26 16.83 12.90
CA LYS A 82 4.14 18.01 12.79
C LYS A 82 5.20 18.07 13.89
N ASN A 83 5.31 17.02 14.69
CA ASN A 83 6.19 16.99 15.86
C ASN A 83 7.65 16.75 15.47
N ILE A 84 7.86 15.91 14.43
CA ILE A 84 9.18 15.55 13.91
C ILE A 84 9.14 15.74 12.38
N PRO A 85 10.16 16.39 11.76
CA PRO A 85 10.26 16.47 10.31
C PRO A 85 10.17 15.07 9.66
N THR A 86 9.30 14.92 8.68
CA THR A 86 8.96 13.62 8.07
C THR A 86 10.20 12.89 7.53
N GLU A 87 11.15 13.61 6.98
CA GLU A 87 12.42 13.08 6.44
C GLU A 87 13.36 12.52 7.52
N LYS A 88 13.11 12.82 8.79
CA LYS A 88 13.87 12.26 9.94
C LYS A 88 13.24 10.99 10.49
N ILE A 89 12.02 10.66 10.08
CA ILE A 89 11.32 9.48 10.59
C ILE A 89 11.75 8.24 9.79
N ILE A 90 12.22 7.24 10.50
CA ILE A 90 12.56 5.93 9.93
C ILE A 90 11.36 5.01 10.10
N PHE A 91 10.85 4.49 8.99
CA PHE A 91 9.74 3.56 8.97
C PHE A 91 10.18 2.15 8.61
N GLY A 92 9.83 1.18 9.45
CA GLY A 92 10.05 -0.25 9.23
C GLY A 92 8.74 -1.04 9.17
N LEU A 93 8.78 -2.23 8.60
CA LEU A 93 7.63 -3.13 8.51
C LEU A 93 8.00 -4.58 8.79
N ILE A 94 7.22 -5.22 9.65
CA ILE A 94 7.12 -6.69 9.72
C ILE A 94 5.81 -7.08 9.02
N PRO A 95 5.90 -7.69 7.81
CA PRO A 95 4.71 -7.95 7.00
C PRO A 95 3.91 -9.11 7.55
N SER A 96 2.64 -8.87 7.88
CA SER A 96 1.70 -9.89 8.36
C SER A 96 0.38 -9.94 7.58
N GLY A 97 0.26 -9.15 6.52
CA GLY A 97 -0.94 -9.13 5.67
C GLY A 97 -0.97 -10.21 4.60
N THR A 98 -2.07 -10.29 3.84
CA THR A 98 -2.22 -11.22 2.72
C THR A 98 -1.49 -10.74 1.45
N GLY A 99 -1.57 -9.44 1.15
CA GLY A 99 -0.97 -8.84 -0.06
C GLY A 99 0.51 -8.52 0.14
N ASN A 100 0.80 -7.69 1.13
CA ASN A 100 2.13 -7.20 1.47
C ASN A 100 2.87 -6.61 0.25
N ASP A 101 2.16 -5.83 -0.55
CA ASP A 101 2.67 -5.31 -1.82
C ASP A 101 3.78 -4.28 -1.63
N TRP A 102 3.67 -3.45 -0.57
CA TRP A 102 4.75 -2.54 -0.20
C TRP A 102 6.00 -3.31 0.23
N ALA A 103 5.84 -4.34 1.08
CA ALA A 103 6.95 -5.19 1.51
C ALA A 103 7.63 -5.87 0.31
N LYS A 104 6.86 -6.44 -0.62
CA LYS A 104 7.38 -7.02 -1.87
C LYS A 104 8.15 -6.00 -2.71
N SER A 105 7.63 -4.78 -2.83
CA SER A 105 8.27 -3.71 -3.58
C SER A 105 9.59 -3.28 -2.95
N LYS A 106 9.69 -3.31 -1.63
CA LYS A 106 10.89 -2.99 -0.84
C LYS A 106 11.78 -4.20 -0.55
N LYS A 107 11.43 -5.40 -1.06
CA LYS A 107 12.13 -6.66 -0.83
C LYS A 107 12.25 -7.04 0.66
N ILE A 108 11.28 -6.65 1.47
CA ILE A 108 11.21 -7.03 2.89
C ILE A 108 10.76 -8.48 2.96
N PRO A 109 11.51 -9.35 3.64
CA PRO A 109 11.15 -10.76 3.79
C PRO A 109 9.81 -10.97 4.49
N SER A 110 9.06 -12.01 4.10
CA SER A 110 7.86 -12.45 4.83
C SER A 110 8.17 -13.23 6.09
N ASP A 111 9.37 -13.81 6.18
CA ASP A 111 9.90 -14.46 7.38
C ASP A 111 10.24 -13.38 8.43
N VAL A 112 9.69 -13.55 9.64
CA VAL A 112 9.80 -12.54 10.71
C VAL A 112 11.26 -12.37 11.16
N SER A 113 12.02 -13.46 11.30
CA SER A 113 13.42 -13.37 11.72
C SER A 113 14.23 -12.57 10.71
N LYS A 114 14.11 -12.88 9.43
CA LYS A 114 14.82 -12.18 8.36
C LYS A 114 14.36 -10.73 8.23
N ALA A 115 13.07 -10.43 8.51
CA ALA A 115 12.56 -9.07 8.49
C ALA A 115 13.12 -8.24 9.67
N VAL A 116 13.27 -8.84 10.85
CA VAL A 116 13.92 -8.19 12.00
C VAL A 116 15.42 -8.01 11.72
N ASP A 117 16.09 -9.00 11.15
CA ASP A 117 17.51 -8.88 10.77
C ASP A 117 17.73 -7.74 9.75
N LEU A 118 16.81 -7.59 8.79
CA LEU A 118 16.83 -6.48 7.84
C LEU A 118 16.58 -5.13 8.53
N LEU A 119 15.71 -5.09 9.54
CA LEU A 119 15.44 -3.88 10.34
C LEU A 119 16.71 -3.43 11.10
N ILE A 120 17.52 -4.36 11.58
CA ILE A 120 18.73 -4.11 12.37
C ILE A 120 19.89 -3.74 11.47
N ASN A 121 20.12 -4.51 10.41
CA ASN A 121 21.33 -4.49 9.60
C ASN A 121 21.11 -3.90 8.19
N GLY A 122 19.89 -3.52 7.85
CA GLY A 122 19.53 -3.04 6.53
C GLY A 122 19.91 -1.57 6.31
N SER A 123 19.83 -1.16 5.05
CA SER A 123 20.03 0.23 4.66
C SER A 123 18.71 1.02 4.71
N ILE A 124 18.80 2.29 5.08
CA ILE A 124 17.69 3.24 5.03
C ILE A 124 17.61 3.79 3.60
N ASN A 125 16.40 3.83 3.07
CA ASN A 125 16.14 4.38 1.75
C ASN A 125 14.96 5.36 1.82
N GLU A 126 15.01 6.41 1.04
CA GLU A 126 13.92 7.36 0.90
C GLU A 126 12.70 6.71 0.20
N GLN A 127 11.53 7.20 0.55
CA GLN A 127 10.26 6.77 -0.04
C GLN A 127 9.36 7.96 -0.25
N ASP A 128 8.93 8.15 -1.49
CA ASP A 128 7.91 9.14 -1.83
C ASP A 128 6.54 8.75 -1.26
N VAL A 129 5.77 9.76 -0.89
CA VAL A 129 4.38 9.61 -0.45
C VAL A 129 3.47 10.37 -1.41
N GLY A 130 2.53 9.66 -2.03
CA GLY A 130 1.53 10.28 -2.88
C GLY A 130 0.42 10.92 -2.05
N VAL A 131 -0.02 12.10 -2.48
CA VAL A 131 -1.14 12.82 -1.87
C VAL A 131 -2.26 12.97 -2.90
N ALA A 132 -3.42 12.40 -2.60
CA ALA A 132 -4.62 12.54 -3.43
C ALA A 132 -5.61 13.49 -2.76
N LYS A 133 -5.88 14.63 -3.40
CA LYS A 133 -6.95 15.56 -3.03
C LYS A 133 -8.19 15.25 -3.87
N ILE A 134 -9.19 14.68 -3.24
CA ILE A 134 -10.43 14.26 -3.89
C ILE A 134 -11.49 15.33 -3.61
N VAL A 135 -11.99 15.97 -4.67
CA VAL A 135 -13.04 16.97 -4.59
C VAL A 135 -14.35 16.34 -5.06
N GLY A 136 -15.35 16.33 -4.23
CA GLY A 136 -16.66 15.77 -4.55
C GLY A 136 -17.81 16.55 -3.92
N LYS A 137 -19.04 16.11 -4.16
CA LYS A 137 -20.27 16.75 -3.60
C LYS A 137 -20.24 16.83 -2.07
N SER A 138 -19.56 15.91 -1.39
CA SER A 138 -19.41 15.87 0.08
C SER A 138 -18.19 16.66 0.59
N GLY A 139 -17.59 17.52 -0.24
CA GLY A 139 -16.42 18.32 0.13
C GLY A 139 -15.09 17.73 -0.34
N ILE A 140 -14.02 18.17 0.31
CA ILE A 140 -12.64 17.78 -0.03
C ILE A 140 -12.19 16.66 0.91
N LYS A 141 -11.60 15.60 0.36
CA LYS A 141 -10.96 14.52 1.12
C LYS A 141 -9.50 14.40 0.69
N ILE A 142 -8.60 14.34 1.67
CA ILE A 142 -7.18 14.08 1.42
C ILE A 142 -6.88 12.63 1.77
N ARG A 143 -6.12 11.96 0.93
CA ARG A 143 -5.64 10.59 1.13
C ARG A 143 -4.15 10.52 0.81
N TYR A 144 -3.42 9.73 1.58
CA TYR A 144 -2.00 9.47 1.37
C TYR A 144 -1.82 8.03 0.90
N PHE A 145 -0.87 7.79 0.03
CA PHE A 145 -0.56 6.43 -0.43
C PHE A 145 0.94 6.27 -0.71
N VAL A 146 1.44 5.06 -0.48
CA VAL A 146 2.86 4.70 -0.70
C VAL A 146 3.02 3.60 -1.76
N THR A 147 1.93 3.05 -2.23
CA THR A 147 1.95 2.02 -3.27
C THR A 147 1.24 2.49 -4.53
N TYR A 148 -0.09 2.63 -4.43
CA TYR A 148 -0.94 2.81 -5.59
C TYR A 148 -2.26 3.47 -5.20
N SER A 149 -2.80 4.27 -6.12
CA SER A 149 -4.15 4.82 -6.08
C SER A 149 -4.81 4.60 -7.43
N GLY A 150 -5.99 4.00 -7.46
CA GLY A 150 -6.70 3.67 -8.69
C GLY A 150 -8.05 4.35 -8.83
N VAL A 151 -8.42 4.66 -10.07
CA VAL A 151 -9.74 5.17 -10.46
C VAL A 151 -10.33 4.25 -11.53
N GLY A 152 -11.62 4.10 -11.55
CA GLY A 152 -12.31 3.24 -12.51
C GLY A 152 -12.55 1.84 -11.97
N PHE A 153 -12.16 0.80 -12.71
CA PHE A 153 -12.42 -0.60 -12.36
C PHE A 153 -11.90 -1.00 -10.99
N ASP A 154 -10.74 -0.52 -10.57
CA ASP A 154 -10.20 -0.80 -9.23
C ASP A 154 -11.12 -0.30 -8.11
N SER A 155 -11.59 0.94 -8.22
CA SER A 155 -12.52 1.51 -7.24
C SER A 155 -13.85 0.78 -7.20
N PHE A 156 -14.31 0.28 -8.35
CA PHE A 156 -15.50 -0.54 -8.45
C PHE A 156 -15.29 -1.91 -7.78
N MET A 157 -14.13 -2.53 -8.00
CA MET A 157 -13.76 -3.81 -7.43
C MET A 157 -13.62 -3.75 -5.91
N LEU A 158 -13.02 -2.69 -5.35
CA LEU A 158 -12.85 -2.51 -3.90
C LEU A 158 -14.19 -2.57 -3.14
N LYS A 159 -15.26 -2.10 -3.76
CA LYS A 159 -16.61 -2.17 -3.17
C LYS A 159 -17.21 -3.58 -3.19
N LYS A 160 -16.69 -4.49 -4.00
CA LYS A 160 -17.26 -5.82 -4.23
C LYS A 160 -16.42 -6.95 -3.65
N ILE A 161 -15.11 -6.77 -3.53
CA ILE A 161 -14.15 -7.83 -3.19
C ILE A 161 -14.39 -8.44 -1.80
N GLU A 162 -14.99 -7.68 -0.88
CA GLU A 162 -15.33 -8.17 0.47
C GLU A 162 -16.14 -9.48 0.42
N ALA A 163 -17.12 -9.56 -0.49
CA ALA A 163 -17.98 -10.75 -0.67
C ALA A 163 -17.21 -11.98 -1.19
N TYR A 164 -16.00 -11.81 -1.70
CA TYR A 164 -15.19 -12.86 -2.30
C TYR A 164 -13.94 -13.21 -1.50
N LYS A 165 -13.69 -12.57 -0.36
CA LYS A 165 -12.47 -12.76 0.47
C LYS A 165 -12.23 -14.21 0.88
N TRP A 166 -13.28 -15.00 1.02
CA TRP A 166 -13.20 -16.43 1.35
C TRP A 166 -12.46 -17.27 0.29
N LEU A 167 -12.33 -16.77 -0.95
CA LEU A 167 -11.58 -17.42 -2.04
C LEU A 167 -10.06 -17.16 -1.98
N GLY A 168 -9.56 -16.46 -0.96
CA GLY A 168 -8.14 -16.19 -0.78
C GLY A 168 -7.49 -15.53 -1.99
N LYS A 169 -6.47 -16.15 -2.58
CA LYS A 169 -5.72 -15.60 -3.72
C LYS A 169 -6.56 -15.41 -4.99
N PHE A 170 -7.66 -16.14 -5.13
CA PHE A 170 -8.54 -16.07 -6.30
C PHE A 170 -9.65 -15.03 -6.15
N SER A 171 -9.78 -14.38 -4.98
CA SER A 171 -10.83 -13.41 -4.69
C SER A 171 -10.94 -12.32 -5.75
N TYR A 172 -9.80 -11.76 -6.15
CA TYR A 172 -9.77 -10.68 -7.12
C TYR A 172 -10.21 -11.17 -8.51
N LEU A 173 -9.71 -12.31 -8.96
CA LEU A 173 -10.05 -12.87 -10.27
C LEU A 173 -11.54 -13.19 -10.37
N VAL A 174 -12.07 -13.92 -9.40
CA VAL A 174 -13.48 -14.30 -9.42
C VAL A 174 -14.38 -13.07 -9.31
N CYS A 175 -14.05 -12.14 -8.41
CA CYS A 175 -14.79 -10.90 -8.29
C CYS A 175 -14.76 -10.09 -9.60
N ALA A 176 -13.61 -10.02 -10.27
CA ALA A 176 -13.46 -9.33 -11.55
C ALA A 176 -14.33 -9.96 -12.64
N ILE A 177 -14.26 -11.27 -12.82
CA ILE A 177 -15.04 -11.99 -13.84
C ILE A 177 -16.56 -11.83 -13.58
N MET A 178 -16.98 -12.02 -12.33
CA MET A 178 -18.42 -11.96 -11.97
C MET A 178 -19.02 -10.55 -12.08
N ASN A 179 -18.22 -9.52 -11.89
CA ASN A 179 -18.71 -8.14 -11.86
C ASN A 179 -18.35 -7.32 -13.09
N PHE A 180 -17.50 -7.85 -13.97
CA PHE A 180 -17.07 -7.13 -15.17
C PHE A 180 -18.23 -6.68 -16.05
N ALA A 181 -19.24 -7.55 -16.25
CA ALA A 181 -20.40 -7.25 -17.09
C ALA A 181 -21.20 -6.03 -16.61
N LYS A 182 -21.08 -5.68 -15.33
CA LYS A 182 -21.76 -4.54 -14.70
C LYS A 182 -20.93 -3.26 -14.72
N TYR A 183 -19.65 -3.35 -15.07
CA TYR A 183 -18.78 -2.19 -15.14
C TYR A 183 -18.83 -1.54 -16.51
N LYS A 184 -18.89 -0.21 -16.52
CA LYS A 184 -18.78 0.62 -17.73
C LYS A 184 -17.53 1.49 -17.60
N ASN A 185 -16.83 1.67 -18.71
CA ASN A 185 -15.73 2.64 -18.76
C ASN A 185 -16.25 4.02 -18.35
N ILE A 186 -15.38 4.83 -17.81
CA ILE A 186 -15.71 6.17 -17.34
C ILE A 186 -15.05 7.21 -18.24
N PRO A 187 -15.75 8.29 -18.61
CA PRO A 187 -15.13 9.43 -19.26
C PRO A 187 -14.14 10.08 -18.26
N LEU A 188 -12.92 10.29 -18.69
CA LEU A 188 -11.86 10.84 -17.86
C LEU A 188 -11.05 11.85 -18.65
N ARG A 189 -10.80 13.01 -18.03
CA ARG A 189 -9.82 14.00 -18.49
C ARG A 189 -8.65 13.99 -17.52
N LEU A 190 -7.48 13.60 -18.00
CA LEU A 190 -6.23 13.62 -17.27
C LEU A 190 -5.38 14.79 -17.74
N ILE A 191 -5.00 15.66 -16.81
CA ILE A 191 -4.11 16.79 -17.07
C ILE A 191 -2.84 16.58 -16.25
N THR A 192 -1.71 16.59 -16.93
CA THR A 192 -0.38 16.53 -16.32
C THR A 192 0.43 17.78 -16.75
N SER A 193 1.62 17.94 -16.19
CA SER A 193 2.53 19.00 -16.65
C SER A 193 3.02 18.84 -18.10
N LYS A 194 2.85 17.64 -18.70
CA LYS A 194 3.40 17.30 -20.03
C LYS A 194 2.33 16.96 -21.06
N THR A 195 1.14 16.55 -20.64
CA THR A 195 0.13 16.05 -21.56
C THR A 195 -1.27 16.20 -20.99
N GLU A 196 -2.23 16.27 -21.88
CA GLU A 196 -3.66 16.20 -21.60
C GLU A 196 -4.27 15.08 -22.41
N ILE A 197 -5.07 14.25 -21.76
CA ILE A 197 -5.71 13.07 -22.38
C ILE A 197 -7.17 13.09 -21.97
N GLU A 198 -8.06 13.02 -22.96
CA GLU A 198 -9.49 12.74 -22.77
C GLU A 198 -9.81 11.37 -23.37
N ALA A 199 -10.33 10.46 -22.57
CA ALA A 199 -10.63 9.11 -23.03
C ALA A 199 -11.69 8.42 -22.18
N GLU A 200 -12.35 7.43 -22.74
CA GLU A 200 -13.12 6.42 -22.04
C GLU A 200 -12.16 5.42 -21.40
N VAL A 201 -12.04 5.47 -20.08
CA VAL A 201 -11.00 4.76 -19.33
C VAL A 201 -11.62 3.58 -18.57
N PHE A 202 -11.05 2.40 -18.78
CA PHE A 202 -11.34 1.23 -17.96
C PHE A 202 -10.71 1.36 -16.57
N LEU A 203 -9.44 1.78 -16.52
CA LEU A 203 -8.67 1.93 -15.31
C LEU A 203 -7.62 3.03 -15.48
N LEU A 204 -7.53 3.91 -14.49
CA LEU A 204 -6.40 4.81 -14.29
C LEU A 204 -5.69 4.41 -13.00
N GLY A 205 -4.43 4.04 -13.11
CA GLY A 205 -3.54 3.75 -11.99
C GLY A 205 -2.51 4.86 -11.80
N ILE A 206 -2.34 5.31 -10.58
CA ILE A 206 -1.30 6.27 -10.16
C ILE A 206 -0.51 5.59 -9.06
N GLY A 207 0.80 5.43 -9.24
CA GLY A 207 1.57 4.64 -8.28
C GLY A 207 3.02 5.05 -8.13
N ILE A 208 3.59 4.53 -7.05
CA ILE A 208 4.95 4.78 -6.59
C ILE A 208 5.71 3.44 -6.50
N CYS A 209 4.99 2.34 -6.23
CA CYS A 209 5.57 1.02 -6.04
C CYS A 209 5.24 0.05 -7.18
N LYS A 210 6.06 -0.99 -7.30
CA LYS A 210 5.99 -1.99 -8.37
C LYS A 210 4.78 -2.91 -8.24
N TYR A 211 4.37 -3.24 -7.02
CA TYR A 211 3.32 -4.21 -6.74
C TYR A 211 2.11 -3.54 -6.09
N THR A 212 0.92 -4.03 -6.46
CA THR A 212 -0.37 -3.61 -5.91
C THR A 212 -1.39 -4.74 -6.04
N GLY A 213 -2.46 -4.71 -5.23
CA GLY A 213 -3.57 -5.64 -5.35
C GLY A 213 -3.22 -7.12 -5.23
N GLY A 214 -2.22 -7.45 -4.39
CA GLY A 214 -1.78 -8.83 -4.16
C GLY A 214 -0.68 -9.32 -5.10
N GLY A 215 0.14 -8.43 -5.64
CA GLY A 215 1.30 -8.74 -6.47
C GLY A 215 1.15 -8.38 -7.94
N MET A 216 0.06 -7.73 -8.34
CA MET A 216 -0.08 -7.22 -9.71
C MET A 216 0.90 -6.07 -9.96
N ARG A 217 1.34 -5.95 -11.20
CA ARG A 217 2.21 -4.88 -11.69
C ARG A 217 1.38 -3.95 -12.56
N LEU A 218 0.74 -2.97 -11.93
CA LEU A 218 -0.10 -1.99 -12.61
C LEU A 218 0.64 -0.69 -12.94
N ILE A 219 1.88 -0.54 -12.49
CA ILE A 219 2.72 0.64 -12.74
C ILE A 219 4.02 0.20 -13.42
N LYS A 220 4.35 0.86 -14.51
CA LYS A 220 5.54 0.57 -15.30
C LYS A 220 6.78 1.19 -14.67
N ASN A 221 7.71 0.34 -14.19
CA ASN A 221 9.02 0.72 -13.68
C ASN A 221 9.05 1.90 -12.68
N PRO A 222 8.22 1.91 -11.62
CA PRO A 222 8.25 2.98 -10.65
C PRO A 222 9.56 2.94 -9.85
N LYS A 223 10.09 4.10 -9.49
CA LYS A 223 11.29 4.20 -8.65
C LYS A 223 10.96 4.40 -7.17
N GLY A 224 9.96 5.17 -6.86
CA GLY A 224 9.45 5.37 -5.50
C GLY A 224 10.26 6.31 -4.63
N ASN A 225 11.25 7.00 -5.19
CA ASN A 225 12.10 8.00 -4.51
C ASN A 225 12.67 9.05 -5.49
N ASP A 226 11.94 9.32 -6.57
CA ASP A 226 12.35 10.28 -7.59
C ASP A 226 11.43 11.53 -7.65
N GLY A 227 10.51 11.65 -6.68
CA GLY A 227 9.54 12.73 -6.60
C GLY A 227 8.44 12.65 -7.67
N LEU A 228 8.33 11.54 -8.40
CA LEU A 228 7.39 11.39 -9.51
C LEU A 228 6.31 10.35 -9.22
N LEU A 229 5.10 10.65 -9.69
CA LEU A 229 4.00 9.71 -9.77
C LEU A 229 3.97 9.08 -11.17
N ASN A 230 3.99 7.76 -11.22
CA ASN A 230 3.85 7.03 -12.47
C ASN A 230 2.36 6.76 -12.75
N ILE A 231 1.95 6.99 -13.99
CA ILE A 231 0.55 6.84 -14.40
C ILE A 231 0.44 5.70 -15.40
N THR A 232 -0.58 4.88 -15.25
CA THR A 232 -0.98 3.84 -16.20
C THR A 232 -2.45 4.02 -16.54
N ILE A 233 -2.77 4.08 -17.81
CA ILE A 233 -4.14 4.18 -18.31
C ILE A 233 -4.45 2.93 -19.12
N ALA A 234 -5.52 2.21 -18.76
CA ALA A 234 -6.09 1.15 -19.57
C ALA A 234 -7.37 1.66 -20.22
N GLN A 235 -7.39 1.70 -21.55
CA GLN A 235 -8.49 2.22 -22.36
C GLN A 235 -9.26 1.07 -23.01
N GLU A 236 -10.58 1.20 -23.10
CA GLU A 236 -11.44 0.33 -23.91
C GLU A 236 -11.26 -1.18 -23.69
N PHE A 237 -10.91 -1.60 -22.47
CA PHE A 237 -10.82 -3.01 -22.14
C PHE A 237 -12.21 -3.68 -22.22
N ASN A 238 -12.25 -4.84 -22.86
CA ASN A 238 -13.43 -5.71 -22.90
C ASN A 238 -13.21 -6.98 -22.04
N LYS A 239 -14.25 -7.83 -21.94
CA LYS A 239 -14.19 -9.05 -21.11
C LYS A 239 -13.04 -10.00 -21.51
N PHE A 240 -12.81 -10.14 -22.82
CA PHE A 240 -11.76 -11.01 -23.33
C PHE A 240 -10.38 -10.45 -23.04
N ASP A 241 -10.22 -9.12 -23.11
CA ASP A 241 -8.98 -8.45 -22.74
C ASP A 241 -8.56 -8.76 -21.30
N ILE A 242 -9.50 -8.77 -20.36
CA ILE A 242 -9.21 -9.06 -18.96
C ILE A 242 -8.80 -10.51 -18.76
N ILE A 243 -9.55 -11.46 -19.29
CA ILE A 243 -9.25 -12.89 -19.15
C ILE A 243 -7.89 -13.19 -19.78
N ARG A 244 -7.68 -12.72 -21.01
CA ARG A 244 -6.43 -12.92 -21.76
C ARG A 244 -5.22 -12.30 -21.07
N ASN A 245 -5.39 -11.15 -20.42
CA ASN A 245 -4.31 -10.39 -19.83
C ASN A 245 -4.19 -10.60 -18.31
N PHE A 246 -5.00 -11.46 -17.69
CA PHE A 246 -4.97 -11.66 -16.24
C PHE A 246 -3.56 -12.01 -15.72
N PHE A 247 -2.89 -12.99 -16.34
CA PHE A 247 -1.52 -13.34 -15.94
C PHE A 247 -0.49 -12.26 -16.29
N ASN A 248 -0.77 -11.44 -17.33
CA ASN A 248 0.07 -10.33 -17.72
C ASN A 248 0.12 -9.21 -16.67
N LEU A 249 -0.89 -9.13 -15.81
CA LEU A 249 -0.89 -8.22 -14.65
C LEU A 249 0.20 -8.56 -13.64
N PHE A 250 0.51 -9.84 -13.46
CA PHE A 250 1.49 -10.29 -12.46
C PHE A 250 2.93 -10.29 -12.98
N ASN A 251 3.15 -10.57 -14.26
CA ASN A 251 4.48 -10.59 -14.87
C ASN A 251 4.90 -9.23 -15.48
N GLY A 252 3.95 -8.28 -15.58
CA GLY A 252 4.18 -6.94 -16.13
C GLY A 252 4.14 -6.87 -17.65
N SER A 253 3.79 -7.95 -18.37
CA SER A 253 3.65 -7.90 -19.83
C SER A 253 2.38 -7.16 -20.28
N ILE A 254 1.51 -6.78 -19.36
CA ILE A 254 0.35 -5.91 -19.61
C ILE A 254 0.75 -4.60 -20.31
N PHE A 255 1.92 -4.06 -20.03
CA PHE A 255 2.45 -2.83 -20.65
C PHE A 255 2.84 -2.96 -22.11
N LYS A 256 2.78 -4.18 -22.70
CA LYS A 256 2.96 -4.42 -24.14
C LYS A 256 1.64 -4.30 -24.92
N GLN A 257 0.52 -4.16 -24.22
CA GLN A 257 -0.79 -4.03 -24.84
C GLN A 257 -0.98 -2.61 -25.37
N ARG A 258 -1.52 -2.49 -26.62
CA ARG A 258 -1.81 -1.17 -27.26
C ARG A 258 -2.80 -0.32 -26.48
N LYS A 259 -3.66 -0.94 -25.68
CA LYS A 259 -4.68 -0.30 -24.84
C LYS A 259 -4.16 0.16 -23.46
N VAL A 260 -2.87 0.00 -23.20
CA VAL A 260 -2.22 0.39 -21.94
C VAL A 260 -1.12 1.40 -22.22
N LEU A 261 -1.31 2.60 -21.70
CA LEU A 261 -0.43 3.75 -21.82
C LEU A 261 0.28 4.04 -20.49
#